data_6623db8ba19e932384fb6d9279d4398c
#
_entry.id   6623db8ba19e932384fb6d9279d4398c
#
_cell.length_a   1.000
_cell.length_b   1.000
_cell.length_c   1.000
_cell.angle_alpha   90.00
_cell.angle_beta   90.00
_cell.angle_gamma   90.00
#
_symmetry.space_group_name_H-M   'P 1'
#
loop_
_entity.id
_entity.type
_entity.pdbx_description
1 polymer ?
#
loop_
_entity_poly.entity_id
_entity_poly.type
_entity_poly.pdbx_seq_one_letter_code
_entity_poly.pdbx_strand_id
1 'polypeptide(L)'
;IVIVPVIYIFGMAFSNIRTDIPNQLWPENPNLEAFRYLFNETNFKKWYWNTLSIALINMFVGTVLITGAAYVFARFSFKGKKAGLLTILVLQAFPSFMGLIAMYVLFWKFNLLGQPRALSILYIGGSIPGNLWLIKGFLSQIPKDLDESAMIDGANKFQIFVRIILPLAVPILTFVAVSMFMGPWMDYMLPGYLLRFEPLNAPDGYDISNQWTLAVGLFRFINDLNYRHFSAFAAGAILVGLPITALYMAFQKYLIEGIMAGATKG
;
A
#
# COMPACT_ATOMS: atom_id res chain seq x y z
N ILE A 1 9.16 24.24 10.63
CA ILE A 1 7.72 23.94 10.75
C ILE A 1 7.48 22.42 10.70
N VAL A 2 8.01 21.66 9.75
CA VAL A 2 7.76 20.20 9.59
C VAL A 2 8.29 19.35 10.76
N ILE A 3 9.37 19.75 11.39
CA ILE A 3 10.03 18.98 12.47
C ILE A 3 9.23 19.04 13.79
N VAL A 4 8.54 20.13 14.07
CA VAL A 4 7.81 20.34 15.34
C VAL A 4 6.73 19.27 15.58
N PRO A 5 5.82 18.96 14.61
CA PRO A 5 4.86 17.85 14.79
C PRO A 5 5.52 16.50 15.00
N VAL A 6 6.67 16.26 14.34
CA VAL A 6 7.42 15.00 14.50
C VAL A 6 7.95 14.88 15.93
N ILE A 7 8.62 15.93 16.46
CA ILE A 7 9.10 15.96 17.85
C ILE A 7 7.93 15.76 18.81
N TYR A 8 6.79 16.39 18.56
CA TYR A 8 5.60 16.27 19.40
C TYR A 8 5.07 14.82 19.43
N ILE A 9 4.99 14.14 18.30
CA ILE A 9 4.58 12.73 18.22
C ILE A 9 5.57 11.84 19.00
N PHE A 10 6.88 12.09 18.85
CA PHE A 10 7.89 11.36 19.61
C PHE A 10 7.74 11.62 21.12
N GLY A 11 7.61 12.89 21.56
CA GLY A 11 7.39 13.23 22.94
C GLY A 11 6.14 12.55 23.52
N MET A 12 5.04 12.55 22.78
CA MET A 12 3.79 11.91 23.19
C MET A 12 3.92 10.38 23.27
N ALA A 13 4.67 9.74 22.36
CA ALA A 13 4.90 8.30 22.39
C ALA A 13 5.70 7.81 23.57
N PHE A 14 6.60 8.65 24.09
CA PHE A 14 7.40 8.35 25.29
C PHE A 14 6.80 8.92 26.59
N SER A 15 5.55 9.39 26.59
CA SER A 15 4.82 9.82 27.76
C SER A 15 4.04 8.66 28.40
N ASN A 16 3.57 8.87 29.64
CA ASN A 16 2.61 7.98 30.30
C ASN A 16 1.35 7.83 29.43
N ILE A 17 0.60 6.74 29.62
CA ILE A 17 -0.67 6.54 28.94
C ILE A 17 -1.61 7.69 29.31
N ARG A 18 -2.05 8.42 28.26
CA ARG A 18 -2.90 9.59 28.40
C ARG A 18 -4.14 9.50 27.53
N THR A 19 -5.23 9.95 28.12
CA THR A 19 -6.52 10.14 27.44
C THR A 19 -6.73 11.55 26.93
N ASP A 20 -5.85 12.47 27.31
CA ASP A 20 -5.81 13.89 26.93
C ASP A 20 -4.60 14.19 26.02
N ILE A 21 -4.69 15.30 25.31
CA ILE A 21 -3.60 15.80 24.46
C ILE A 21 -2.63 16.61 25.33
N PRO A 22 -1.36 16.20 25.45
CA PRO A 22 -0.39 16.93 26.28
C PRO A 22 -0.05 18.29 25.66
N ASN A 23 0.07 19.30 26.53
CA ASN A 23 0.47 20.67 26.12
C ASN A 23 1.99 20.84 25.95
N GLN A 24 2.78 19.82 26.33
CA GLN A 24 4.25 19.85 26.28
C GLN A 24 4.76 19.09 25.05
N LEU A 25 5.80 19.61 24.40
CA LEU A 25 6.45 18.98 23.26
C LEU A 25 7.20 17.70 23.65
N TRP A 26 7.72 17.65 24.90
CA TRP A 26 8.48 16.52 25.41
C TRP A 26 8.09 16.22 26.86
N PRO A 27 7.91 14.95 27.26
CA PRO A 27 7.51 14.61 28.63
C PRO A 27 8.64 14.84 29.63
N GLU A 28 8.30 15.25 30.85
CA GLU A 28 9.26 15.42 31.96
C GLU A 28 9.92 14.09 32.34
N ASN A 29 9.16 13.00 32.30
CA ASN A 29 9.61 11.65 32.62
C ASN A 29 9.37 10.70 31.44
N PRO A 30 10.29 10.65 30.44
CA PRO A 30 10.15 9.75 29.29
C PRO A 30 10.14 8.29 29.72
N ASN A 31 9.20 7.51 29.18
CA ASN A 31 9.07 6.08 29.47
C ASN A 31 8.53 5.31 28.26
N LEU A 32 8.43 3.98 28.40
CA LEU A 32 7.96 3.07 27.34
C LEU A 32 6.55 2.51 27.62
N GLU A 33 5.78 3.14 28.48
CA GLU A 33 4.49 2.62 28.91
C GLU A 33 3.51 2.50 27.73
N ALA A 34 3.46 3.50 26.85
CA ALA A 34 2.62 3.48 25.65
C ALA A 34 2.96 2.31 24.71
N PHE A 35 4.25 2.01 24.54
CA PHE A 35 4.68 0.85 23.74
C PHE A 35 4.32 -0.47 24.42
N ARG A 36 4.51 -0.60 25.72
CA ARG A 36 4.12 -1.80 26.48
C ARG A 36 2.62 -2.05 26.39
N TYR A 37 1.82 -1.00 26.54
CA TYR A 37 0.37 -1.07 26.36
C TYR A 37 -0.02 -1.60 24.98
N LEU A 38 0.57 -1.05 23.90
CA LEU A 38 0.32 -1.52 22.55
C LEU A 38 0.58 -3.02 22.38
N PHE A 39 1.72 -3.50 22.89
CA PHE A 39 2.13 -4.88 22.67
C PHE A 39 1.44 -5.89 23.57
N ASN A 40 0.99 -5.50 24.77
CA ASN A 40 0.48 -6.40 25.79
C ASN A 40 -1.04 -6.33 25.96
N GLU A 41 -1.63 -5.12 25.78
CA GLU A 41 -3.05 -4.89 26.09
C GLU A 41 -3.90 -4.74 24.80
N THR A 42 -3.28 -4.84 23.64
CA THR A 42 -3.99 -4.69 22.35
C THR A 42 -3.60 -5.76 21.34
N ASN A 43 -4.39 -5.86 20.28
CA ASN A 43 -4.08 -6.75 19.14
C ASN A 43 -3.08 -6.14 18.14
N PHE A 44 -2.24 -5.18 18.56
CA PHE A 44 -1.29 -4.46 17.70
C PHE A 44 -0.42 -5.38 16.85
N LYS A 45 0.10 -6.48 17.40
CA LYS A 45 0.92 -7.45 16.65
C LYS A 45 0.15 -8.06 15.47
N LYS A 46 -1.13 -8.35 15.66
CA LYS A 46 -2.01 -8.89 14.61
C LYS A 46 -2.30 -7.83 13.55
N TRP A 47 -2.60 -6.59 13.98
CA TRP A 47 -2.82 -5.46 13.07
C TRP A 47 -1.60 -5.18 12.19
N TYR A 48 -0.42 -5.20 12.82
CA TYR A 48 0.85 -5.03 12.13
C TYR A 48 1.07 -6.12 11.08
N TRP A 49 0.86 -7.38 11.47
CA TRP A 49 1.00 -8.52 10.56
C TRP A 49 -0.02 -8.52 9.44
N ASN A 50 -1.28 -8.15 9.72
CA ASN A 50 -2.33 -8.00 8.69
C ASN A 50 -1.90 -6.97 7.65
N THR A 51 -1.51 -5.76 8.10
CA THR A 51 -1.09 -4.68 7.19
C THR A 51 0.16 -5.07 6.41
N LEU A 52 1.18 -5.63 7.07
CA LEU A 52 2.41 -6.06 6.42
C LEU A 52 2.15 -7.14 5.36
N SER A 53 1.30 -8.13 5.67
CA SER A 53 0.96 -9.20 4.71
C SER A 53 0.24 -8.65 3.48
N ILE A 54 -0.72 -7.73 3.65
CA ILE A 54 -1.40 -7.05 2.55
C ILE A 54 -0.38 -6.25 1.71
N ALA A 55 0.47 -5.47 2.37
CA ALA A 55 1.48 -4.63 1.73
C ALA A 55 2.47 -5.47 0.88
N LEU A 56 2.95 -6.60 1.42
CA LEU A 56 3.82 -7.51 0.69
C LEU A 56 3.12 -8.18 -0.50
N ILE A 57 1.88 -8.66 -0.33
CA ILE A 57 1.10 -9.22 -1.44
C ILE A 57 0.95 -8.17 -2.55
N ASN A 58 0.56 -6.95 -2.20
CA ASN A 58 0.40 -5.88 -3.18
C ASN A 58 1.72 -5.54 -3.88
N MET A 59 2.80 -5.40 -3.12
CA MET A 59 4.13 -5.10 -3.66
C MET A 59 4.58 -6.15 -4.67
N PHE A 60 4.54 -7.42 -4.31
CA PHE A 60 5.06 -8.48 -5.20
C PHE A 60 4.05 -8.88 -6.27
N VAL A 61 2.86 -9.31 -5.88
CA VAL A 61 1.87 -9.83 -6.83
C VAL A 61 1.36 -8.72 -7.75
N GLY A 62 1.02 -7.57 -7.16
CA GLY A 62 0.50 -6.45 -7.93
C GLY A 62 1.53 -5.90 -8.92
N THR A 63 2.78 -5.70 -8.51
CA THR A 63 3.84 -5.21 -9.41
C THR A 63 4.06 -6.18 -10.56
N VAL A 64 4.11 -7.50 -10.32
CA VAL A 64 4.28 -8.51 -11.38
C VAL A 64 3.11 -8.47 -12.37
N LEU A 65 1.86 -8.47 -11.89
CA LEU A 65 0.68 -8.47 -12.74
C LEU A 65 0.58 -7.20 -13.58
N ILE A 66 0.79 -6.03 -12.96
CA ILE A 66 0.69 -4.74 -13.65
C ILE A 66 1.83 -4.59 -14.66
N THR A 67 3.06 -5.02 -14.31
CA THR A 67 4.20 -4.96 -15.21
C THR A 67 3.99 -5.85 -16.45
N GLY A 68 3.49 -7.07 -16.25
CA GLY A 68 3.16 -7.97 -17.36
C GLY A 68 2.10 -7.38 -18.29
N ALA A 69 1.02 -6.83 -17.73
CA ALA A 69 0.00 -6.14 -18.50
C ALA A 69 0.57 -4.91 -19.24
N ALA A 70 1.34 -4.07 -18.55
CA ALA A 70 1.96 -2.88 -19.14
C ALA A 70 2.92 -3.23 -20.30
N TYR A 71 3.69 -4.32 -20.15
CA TYR A 71 4.57 -4.82 -21.21
C TYR A 71 3.77 -5.22 -22.46
N VAL A 72 2.67 -5.97 -22.29
CA VAL A 72 1.79 -6.33 -23.41
C VAL A 72 1.25 -5.07 -24.11
N PHE A 73 0.75 -4.11 -23.33
CA PHE A 73 0.26 -2.84 -23.88
C PHE A 73 1.37 -1.95 -24.47
N ALA A 74 2.62 -2.08 -24.05
CA ALA A 74 3.73 -1.30 -24.62
C ALA A 74 4.24 -1.90 -25.95
N ARG A 75 4.47 -3.22 -25.98
CA ARG A 75 5.25 -3.89 -27.05
C ARG A 75 4.40 -4.58 -28.10
N PHE A 76 3.21 -5.08 -27.74
CA PHE A 76 2.40 -5.83 -28.69
C PHE A 76 1.34 -4.98 -29.39
N SER A 77 1.00 -5.34 -30.63
CA SER A 77 -0.14 -4.83 -31.36
C SER A 77 -1.23 -5.91 -31.38
N PHE A 78 -2.44 -5.56 -30.96
CA PHE A 78 -3.59 -6.47 -30.98
C PHE A 78 -4.89 -5.69 -31.15
N LYS A 79 -5.94 -6.39 -31.63
CA LYS A 79 -7.28 -5.80 -31.76
C LYS A 79 -7.82 -5.42 -30.38
N GLY A 80 -8.35 -4.20 -30.25
CA GLY A 80 -8.89 -3.71 -28.97
C GLY A 80 -7.88 -3.00 -28.05
N LYS A 81 -6.57 -2.96 -28.37
CA LYS A 81 -5.55 -2.28 -27.57
C LYS A 81 -5.94 -0.84 -27.19
N LYS A 82 -6.37 -0.03 -28.20
CA LYS A 82 -6.76 1.36 -27.98
C LYS A 82 -8.02 1.45 -27.09
N ALA A 83 -9.02 0.62 -27.35
CA ALA A 83 -10.24 0.58 -26.56
C ALA A 83 -9.95 0.16 -25.11
N GLY A 84 -9.13 -0.88 -24.88
CA GLY A 84 -8.72 -1.30 -23.55
C GLY A 84 -8.01 -0.21 -22.75
N LEU A 85 -7.05 0.48 -23.37
CA LEU A 85 -6.36 1.60 -22.73
C LEU A 85 -7.31 2.76 -22.39
N LEU A 86 -8.26 3.09 -23.27
CA LEU A 86 -9.26 4.12 -23.01
C LEU A 86 -10.21 3.70 -21.89
N THR A 87 -10.66 2.45 -21.85
CA THR A 87 -11.49 1.92 -20.76
C THR A 87 -10.79 2.04 -19.42
N ILE A 88 -9.52 1.63 -19.34
CA ILE A 88 -8.70 1.76 -18.12
C ILE A 88 -8.60 3.22 -17.68
N LEU A 89 -8.43 4.16 -18.62
CA LEU A 89 -8.38 5.59 -18.33
C LEU A 89 -9.71 6.12 -17.79
N VAL A 90 -10.83 5.72 -18.41
CA VAL A 90 -12.18 6.12 -17.97
C VAL A 90 -12.48 5.60 -16.56
N LEU A 91 -12.08 4.35 -16.26
CA LEU A 91 -12.25 3.78 -14.91
C LEU A 91 -11.53 4.59 -13.82
N GLN A 92 -10.42 5.25 -14.16
CA GLN A 92 -9.67 6.11 -13.24
C GLN A 92 -10.43 7.40 -12.87
N ALA A 93 -11.37 7.84 -13.70
CA ALA A 93 -12.18 9.04 -13.46
C ALA A 93 -13.29 8.81 -12.41
N PHE A 94 -13.63 7.55 -12.10
CA PHE A 94 -14.63 7.25 -11.08
C PHE A 94 -14.05 7.36 -9.68
N PRO A 95 -14.69 8.12 -8.76
CA PRO A 95 -14.27 8.20 -7.37
C PRO A 95 -14.30 6.82 -6.70
N SER A 96 -13.16 6.36 -6.18
CA SER A 96 -13.01 5.01 -5.60
C SER A 96 -13.98 4.74 -4.45
N PHE A 97 -14.32 5.76 -3.64
CA PHE A 97 -15.25 5.61 -2.52
C PHE A 97 -16.70 5.31 -2.95
N MET A 98 -17.11 5.70 -4.16
CA MET A 98 -18.44 5.34 -4.69
C MET A 98 -18.60 3.83 -4.89
N GLY A 99 -17.48 3.13 -5.10
CA GLY A 99 -17.46 1.68 -5.24
C GLY A 99 -17.59 0.90 -3.93
N LEU A 100 -17.51 1.53 -2.75
CA LEU A 100 -17.49 0.83 -1.45
C LEU A 100 -18.68 -0.12 -1.25
N ILE A 101 -19.89 0.31 -1.62
CA ILE A 101 -21.10 -0.53 -1.49
C ILE A 101 -20.99 -1.75 -2.41
N ALA A 102 -20.59 -1.56 -3.66
CA ALA A 102 -20.39 -2.65 -4.61
C ALA A 102 -19.30 -3.62 -4.14
N MET A 103 -18.20 -3.10 -3.61
CA MET A 103 -17.12 -3.90 -3.02
C MET A 103 -17.62 -4.72 -1.82
N TYR A 104 -18.44 -4.12 -0.95
CA TYR A 104 -19.07 -4.84 0.16
C TYR A 104 -19.95 -6.00 -0.35
N VAL A 105 -20.82 -5.76 -1.32
CA VAL A 105 -21.70 -6.79 -1.89
C VAL A 105 -20.89 -7.94 -2.51
N LEU A 106 -19.82 -7.63 -3.22
CA LEU A 106 -18.93 -8.63 -3.78
C LEU A 106 -18.21 -9.43 -2.69
N PHE A 107 -17.66 -8.77 -1.67
CA PHE A 107 -16.99 -9.43 -0.56
C PHE A 107 -17.96 -10.31 0.24
N TRP A 108 -19.18 -9.83 0.46
CA TRP A 108 -20.22 -10.63 1.09
C TRP A 108 -20.57 -11.88 0.27
N LYS A 109 -20.81 -11.71 -1.04
CA LYS A 109 -21.18 -12.81 -1.95
C LYS A 109 -20.09 -13.89 -2.06
N PHE A 110 -18.83 -13.49 -1.99
CA PHE A 110 -17.68 -14.42 -2.06
C PHE A 110 -17.15 -14.84 -0.68
N ASN A 111 -17.85 -14.50 0.42
CA ASN A 111 -17.43 -14.80 1.80
C ASN A 111 -16.04 -14.26 2.15
N LEU A 112 -15.70 -13.08 1.66
CA LEU A 112 -14.42 -12.41 1.88
C LEU A 112 -14.46 -11.30 2.95
N LEU A 113 -15.66 -11.00 3.50
CA LEU A 113 -15.79 -10.04 4.60
C LEU A 113 -14.99 -10.51 5.81
N GLY A 114 -14.38 -9.56 6.51
CA GLY A 114 -13.57 -9.86 7.69
C GLY A 114 -12.23 -10.55 7.40
N GLN A 115 -11.85 -10.72 6.14
CA GLN A 115 -10.58 -11.35 5.75
C GLN A 115 -9.55 -10.28 5.32
N PRO A 116 -8.53 -9.94 6.13
CA PRO A 116 -7.60 -8.85 5.82
C PRO A 116 -6.90 -9.02 4.48
N ARG A 117 -6.38 -10.22 4.19
CA ARG A 117 -5.63 -10.49 2.96
C ARG A 117 -6.48 -10.37 1.68
N ALA A 118 -7.81 -10.55 1.78
CA ALA A 118 -8.70 -10.37 0.64
C ALA A 118 -8.72 -8.91 0.15
N LEU A 119 -8.40 -7.93 1.01
CA LEU A 119 -8.24 -6.53 0.60
C LEU A 119 -7.20 -6.34 -0.50
N SER A 120 -6.20 -7.22 -0.60
CA SER A 120 -5.20 -7.16 -1.67
C SER A 120 -5.82 -7.25 -3.06
N ILE A 121 -6.95 -7.94 -3.22
CA ILE A 121 -7.68 -8.00 -4.50
C ILE A 121 -8.13 -6.61 -4.92
N LEU A 122 -8.69 -5.83 -3.96
CA LEU A 122 -9.17 -4.48 -4.22
C LEU A 122 -8.03 -3.48 -4.40
N TYR A 123 -6.97 -3.57 -3.59
CA TYR A 123 -5.80 -2.71 -3.72
C TYR A 123 -5.09 -2.92 -5.05
N ILE A 124 -4.84 -4.17 -5.45
CA ILE A 124 -4.21 -4.47 -6.74
C ILE A 124 -5.11 -4.02 -7.87
N GLY A 125 -6.40 -4.39 -7.86
CA GLY A 125 -7.35 -3.99 -8.88
C GLY A 125 -7.48 -2.48 -9.04
N GLY A 126 -7.60 -1.75 -7.94
CA GLY A 126 -7.70 -0.28 -7.92
C GLY A 126 -6.42 0.43 -8.36
N SER A 127 -5.26 -0.21 -8.19
CA SER A 127 -3.96 0.35 -8.58
C SER A 127 -3.60 0.12 -10.07
N ILE A 128 -4.27 -0.84 -10.75
CA ILE A 128 -4.00 -1.16 -12.16
C ILE A 128 -4.09 0.07 -13.06
N PRO A 129 -5.15 0.90 -13.03
CA PRO A 129 -5.29 1.98 -14.00
C PRO A 129 -4.10 2.93 -14.00
N GLY A 130 -3.71 3.47 -12.84
CA GLY A 130 -2.62 4.43 -12.75
C GLY A 130 -1.25 3.83 -13.05
N ASN A 131 -0.94 2.71 -12.39
CA ASN A 131 0.39 2.09 -12.51
C ASN A 131 0.62 1.46 -13.89
N LEU A 132 -0.42 0.93 -14.53
CA LEU A 132 -0.31 0.41 -15.90
C LEU A 132 0.10 1.50 -16.88
N TRP A 133 -0.54 2.68 -16.81
CA TRP A 133 -0.18 3.81 -17.67
C TRP A 133 1.23 4.30 -17.39
N LEU A 134 1.63 4.36 -16.13
CA LEU A 134 2.96 4.79 -15.72
C LEU A 134 4.04 3.85 -16.25
N ILE A 135 3.93 2.54 -16.00
CA ILE A 135 4.90 1.54 -16.47
C ILE A 135 4.89 1.46 -18.00
N LYS A 136 3.70 1.42 -18.64
CA LYS A 136 3.59 1.41 -20.10
C LYS A 136 4.25 2.64 -20.74
N GLY A 137 4.07 3.82 -20.14
CA GLY A 137 4.71 5.05 -20.58
C GLY A 137 6.22 4.94 -20.61
N PHE A 138 6.82 4.44 -19.51
CA PHE A 138 8.26 4.19 -19.39
C PHE A 138 8.74 3.15 -20.40
N LEU A 139 8.10 1.99 -20.47
CA LEU A 139 8.48 0.92 -21.41
C LEU A 139 8.40 1.34 -22.86
N SER A 140 7.54 2.28 -23.20
CA SER A 140 7.41 2.80 -24.57
C SER A 140 8.58 3.71 -24.98
N GLN A 141 9.39 4.20 -24.03
CA GLN A 141 10.59 5.01 -24.29
C GLN A 141 11.83 4.15 -24.56
N ILE A 142 11.83 2.89 -24.15
CA ILE A 142 12.92 1.95 -24.45
C ILE A 142 12.89 1.66 -25.96
N PRO A 143 14.01 1.83 -26.69
CA PRO A 143 14.09 1.60 -28.14
C PRO A 143 13.64 0.18 -28.50
N LYS A 144 12.85 0.05 -29.58
CA LYS A 144 12.41 -1.26 -30.08
C LYS A 144 13.53 -2.06 -30.76
N ASP A 145 14.56 -1.37 -31.21
CA ASP A 145 15.74 -1.98 -31.83
C ASP A 145 16.42 -3.01 -30.90
N LEU A 146 16.32 -2.82 -29.57
CA LEU A 146 16.78 -3.81 -28.59
C LEU A 146 15.99 -5.12 -28.66
N ASP A 147 14.67 -5.03 -28.84
CA ASP A 147 13.80 -6.19 -28.98
C ASP A 147 14.10 -6.91 -30.32
N GLU A 148 14.31 -6.14 -31.41
CA GLU A 148 14.57 -6.65 -32.76
C GLU A 148 15.95 -7.33 -32.83
N SER A 149 16.99 -6.70 -32.29
CA SER A 149 18.33 -7.28 -32.22
C SER A 149 18.34 -8.60 -31.45
N ALA A 150 17.66 -8.64 -30.29
CA ALA A 150 17.56 -9.86 -29.50
C ALA A 150 16.76 -10.97 -30.22
N MET A 151 15.77 -10.62 -31.03
CA MET A 151 15.07 -11.61 -31.88
C MET A 151 15.96 -12.19 -32.99
N ILE A 152 16.86 -11.39 -33.55
CA ILE A 152 17.86 -11.86 -34.52
C ILE A 152 18.81 -12.85 -33.83
N ASP A 153 19.18 -12.60 -32.56
CA ASP A 153 19.99 -13.50 -31.73
C ASP A 153 19.22 -14.74 -31.24
N GLY A 154 17.96 -14.94 -31.68
CA GLY A 154 17.14 -16.12 -31.36
C GLY A 154 16.38 -16.04 -30.03
N ALA A 155 16.35 -14.88 -29.35
CA ALA A 155 15.60 -14.73 -28.11
C ALA A 155 14.09 -14.70 -28.35
N ASN A 156 13.33 -15.44 -27.57
CA ASN A 156 11.86 -15.37 -27.58
C ASN A 156 11.35 -14.16 -26.78
N LYS A 157 10.08 -13.81 -26.93
CA LYS A 157 9.46 -12.64 -26.29
C LYS A 157 9.57 -12.63 -24.77
N PHE A 158 9.49 -13.78 -24.13
CA PHE A 158 9.65 -13.90 -22.68
C PHE A 158 11.10 -13.67 -22.24
N GLN A 159 12.06 -14.18 -23.01
CA GLN A 159 13.48 -13.91 -22.76
C GLN A 159 13.82 -12.43 -22.91
N ILE A 160 13.30 -11.76 -23.94
CA ILE A 160 13.42 -10.31 -24.13
C ILE A 160 12.85 -9.56 -22.93
N PHE A 161 11.64 -9.93 -22.50
CA PHE A 161 11.00 -9.32 -21.35
C PHE A 161 11.88 -9.43 -20.08
N VAL A 162 12.30 -10.66 -19.74
CA VAL A 162 13.00 -10.92 -18.48
C VAL A 162 14.45 -10.43 -18.50
N ARG A 163 15.17 -10.61 -19.63
CA ARG A 163 16.62 -10.35 -19.68
C ARG A 163 16.99 -8.93 -20.15
N ILE A 164 16.10 -8.25 -20.86
CA ILE A 164 16.36 -6.92 -21.42
C ILE A 164 15.44 -5.87 -20.81
N ILE A 165 14.13 -6.07 -20.92
CA ILE A 165 13.17 -5.03 -20.55
C ILE A 165 13.07 -4.85 -19.03
N LEU A 166 12.95 -5.94 -18.25
CA LEU A 166 12.86 -5.84 -16.79
C LEU A 166 14.06 -5.16 -16.15
N PRO A 167 15.33 -5.49 -16.49
CA PRO A 167 16.48 -4.80 -15.96
C PRO A 167 16.52 -3.31 -16.26
N LEU A 168 16.12 -2.91 -17.47
CA LEU A 168 16.04 -1.49 -17.86
C LEU A 168 14.88 -0.76 -17.15
N ALA A 169 13.84 -1.48 -16.75
CA ALA A 169 12.68 -0.93 -16.09
C ALA A 169 12.80 -0.89 -14.54
N VAL A 170 13.92 -1.35 -13.95
CA VAL A 170 14.11 -1.39 -12.49
C VAL A 170 13.70 -0.09 -11.79
N PRO A 171 14.07 1.13 -12.25
CA PRO A 171 13.70 2.34 -11.53
C PRO A 171 12.19 2.53 -11.41
N ILE A 172 11.45 2.39 -12.52
CA ILE A 172 9.99 2.57 -12.51
C ILE A 172 9.28 1.44 -11.77
N LEU A 173 9.77 0.21 -11.88
CA LEU A 173 9.20 -0.94 -11.17
C LEU A 173 9.41 -0.82 -9.66
N THR A 174 10.56 -0.33 -9.23
CA THR A 174 10.84 -0.05 -7.81
C THR A 174 9.90 1.02 -7.28
N PHE A 175 9.70 2.11 -8.02
CA PHE A 175 8.74 3.15 -7.65
C PHE A 175 7.32 2.58 -7.45
N VAL A 176 6.84 1.79 -8.40
CA VAL A 176 5.51 1.17 -8.31
C VAL A 176 5.43 0.18 -7.14
N ALA A 177 6.43 -0.67 -6.98
CA ALA A 177 6.48 -1.65 -5.89
C ALA A 177 6.42 -0.99 -4.51
N VAL A 178 7.23 0.06 -4.29
CA VAL A 178 7.24 0.84 -3.05
C VAL A 178 5.89 1.54 -2.82
N SER A 179 5.32 2.15 -3.85
CA SER A 179 4.01 2.79 -3.77
C SER A 179 2.91 1.81 -3.39
N MET A 180 2.92 0.61 -3.96
CA MET A 180 1.96 -0.46 -3.64
C MET A 180 2.15 -1.03 -2.23
N PHE A 181 3.39 -1.04 -1.72
CA PHE A 181 3.65 -1.40 -0.33
C PHE A 181 3.09 -0.36 0.64
N MET A 182 3.26 0.93 0.35
CA MET A 182 2.85 2.02 1.25
C MET A 182 1.33 2.18 1.37
N GLY A 183 0.57 1.88 0.32
CA GLY A 183 -0.88 2.10 0.28
C GLY A 183 -1.65 1.54 1.49
N PRO A 184 -1.53 0.25 1.82
CA PRO A 184 -2.25 -0.37 2.93
C PRO A 184 -1.92 0.19 4.32
N TRP A 185 -0.74 0.80 4.51
CA TRP A 185 -0.34 1.41 5.78
C TRP A 185 -1.09 2.70 6.08
N MET A 186 -1.54 3.40 5.05
CA MET A 186 -2.16 4.73 5.14
C MET A 186 -3.69 4.67 5.02
N ASP A 187 -4.25 3.54 4.58
CA ASP A 187 -5.69 3.44 4.34
C ASP A 187 -6.44 2.97 5.59
N TYR A 188 -7.34 3.84 6.03
CA TYR A 188 -8.31 3.55 7.08
C TYR A 188 -9.69 3.17 6.50
N MET A 189 -10.09 3.81 5.39
CA MET A 189 -11.48 3.79 4.93
C MET A 189 -11.92 2.42 4.44
N LEU A 190 -11.19 1.82 3.51
CA LEU A 190 -11.54 0.53 2.93
C LEU A 190 -11.48 -0.60 3.96
N PRO A 191 -10.39 -0.79 4.74
CA PRO A 191 -10.35 -1.81 5.76
C PRO A 191 -11.31 -1.54 6.92
N GLY A 192 -11.50 -0.29 7.33
CA GLY A 192 -12.47 0.09 8.38
C GLY A 192 -13.91 -0.23 8.00
N TYR A 193 -14.23 -0.29 6.71
CA TYR A 193 -15.55 -0.66 6.23
C TYR A 193 -15.72 -2.18 6.05
N LEU A 194 -14.75 -2.87 5.44
CA LEU A 194 -14.87 -4.29 5.07
C LEU A 194 -14.45 -5.26 6.19
N LEU A 195 -13.62 -4.81 7.13
CA LEU A 195 -13.17 -5.63 8.26
C LEU A 195 -13.96 -5.43 9.55
N ARG A 196 -15.11 -4.74 9.50
CA ARG A 196 -16.02 -4.58 10.66
C ARG A 196 -16.92 -5.78 10.89
N PHE A 197 -16.95 -6.73 9.98
CA PHE A 197 -17.81 -7.90 10.01
C PHE A 197 -16.97 -9.13 10.38
N GLU A 198 -17.56 -10.03 11.16
CA GLU A 198 -16.93 -11.32 11.46
C GLU A 198 -16.75 -12.16 10.19
N PRO A 199 -15.64 -12.89 10.05
CA PRO A 199 -15.50 -13.90 9.00
C PRO A 199 -16.58 -14.97 9.14
N LEU A 200 -17.06 -15.54 8.03
CA LEU A 200 -18.15 -16.53 8.02
C LEU A 200 -17.88 -17.75 8.93
N ASN A 201 -16.63 -18.13 9.09
CA ASN A 201 -16.19 -19.28 9.90
C ASN A 201 -15.52 -18.82 11.22
N ALA A 202 -15.87 -17.65 11.74
CA ALA A 202 -15.33 -17.20 13.01
C ALA A 202 -15.84 -18.10 14.14
N PRO A 203 -14.99 -18.47 15.11
CA PRO A 203 -15.43 -19.19 16.29
C PRO A 203 -16.28 -18.30 17.20
N ASP A 204 -17.11 -18.91 18.05
CA ASP A 204 -17.93 -18.19 19.03
C ASP A 204 -17.03 -17.30 19.91
N GLY A 205 -17.44 -16.04 20.10
CA GLY A 205 -16.67 -15.05 20.86
C GLY A 205 -15.45 -14.49 20.14
N TYR A 206 -15.43 -14.57 18.81
CA TYR A 206 -14.34 -14.01 18.00
C TYR A 206 -14.20 -12.51 18.22
N ASP A 207 -12.98 -12.08 18.56
CA ASP A 207 -12.66 -10.67 18.66
C ASP A 207 -12.39 -10.08 17.25
N ILE A 208 -13.32 -9.28 16.76
CA ILE A 208 -13.26 -8.61 15.44
C ILE A 208 -11.97 -7.80 15.28
N SER A 209 -11.40 -7.29 16.39
CA SER A 209 -10.16 -6.53 16.32
C SER A 209 -8.96 -7.34 15.81
N ASN A 210 -9.01 -8.67 15.86
CA ASN A 210 -7.96 -9.54 15.35
C ASN A 210 -7.71 -9.38 13.83
N GLN A 211 -8.72 -8.96 13.09
CA GLN A 211 -8.64 -8.81 11.64
C GLN A 211 -8.33 -7.39 11.17
N TRP A 212 -8.27 -6.41 12.08
CA TRP A 212 -8.02 -5.04 11.69
C TRP A 212 -6.63 -4.84 11.08
N THR A 213 -6.53 -3.80 10.24
CA THR A 213 -5.24 -3.25 9.84
C THR A 213 -4.72 -2.29 10.90
N LEU A 214 -3.45 -1.93 10.80
CA LEU A 214 -2.85 -0.94 11.70
C LEU A 214 -3.60 0.39 11.73
N ALA A 215 -3.95 0.91 10.55
CA ALA A 215 -4.69 2.17 10.47
C ALA A 215 -6.02 2.09 11.23
N VAL A 216 -6.77 0.99 11.08
CA VAL A 216 -8.05 0.80 11.78
C VAL A 216 -7.84 0.71 13.29
N GLY A 217 -6.89 -0.11 13.73
CA GLY A 217 -6.61 -0.29 15.16
C GLY A 217 -6.11 0.98 15.84
N LEU A 218 -5.18 1.71 15.19
CA LEU A 218 -4.64 2.95 15.75
C LEU A 218 -5.67 4.09 15.76
N PHE A 219 -6.49 4.20 14.72
CA PHE A 219 -7.52 5.25 14.65
C PHE A 219 -8.55 5.14 15.77
N ARG A 220 -8.78 3.94 16.32
CA ARG A 220 -9.64 3.74 17.48
C ARG A 220 -9.16 4.52 18.70
N PHE A 221 -7.84 4.62 18.93
CA PHE A 221 -7.28 5.35 20.08
C PHE A 221 -7.56 6.86 20.08
N ILE A 222 -7.96 7.42 18.96
CA ILE A 222 -8.30 8.85 18.87
C ILE A 222 -9.79 9.09 18.66
N ASN A 223 -10.53 8.15 18.05
CA ASN A 223 -11.94 8.32 17.68
C ASN A 223 -12.92 7.74 18.71
N ASP A 224 -12.54 6.69 19.46
CA ASP A 224 -13.42 6.08 20.45
C ASP A 224 -13.29 6.82 21.78
N LEU A 225 -14.38 7.48 22.19
CA LEU A 225 -14.42 8.27 23.42
C LEU A 225 -14.10 7.48 24.69
N ASN A 226 -14.37 6.16 24.67
CA ASN A 226 -14.15 5.27 25.80
C ASN A 226 -12.73 4.66 25.82
N TYR A 227 -11.99 4.78 24.71
CA TYR A 227 -10.67 4.16 24.51
C TYR A 227 -9.63 5.15 23.98
N ARG A 228 -9.77 6.44 24.34
CA ARG A 228 -8.78 7.44 23.97
C ARG A 228 -7.44 7.19 24.64
N HIS A 229 -6.42 6.93 23.83
CA HIS A 229 -5.05 6.74 24.27
C HIS A 229 -4.10 7.40 23.27
N PHE A 230 -3.97 8.72 23.36
CA PHE A 230 -3.15 9.50 22.44
C PHE A 230 -1.67 9.09 22.43
N SER A 231 -1.11 8.74 23.58
CA SER A 231 0.27 8.24 23.69
C SER A 231 0.45 6.88 22.99
N ALA A 232 -0.53 5.97 23.10
CA ALA A 232 -0.51 4.69 22.40
C ALA A 232 -0.65 4.89 20.87
N PHE A 233 -1.52 5.82 20.42
CA PHE A 233 -1.61 6.22 19.03
C PHE A 233 -0.25 6.72 18.49
N ALA A 234 0.41 7.61 19.23
CA ALA A 234 1.71 8.17 18.86
C ALA A 234 2.80 7.09 18.79
N ALA A 235 2.86 6.19 19.79
CA ALA A 235 3.78 5.05 19.78
C ALA A 235 3.54 4.14 18.57
N GLY A 236 2.28 3.86 18.26
CA GLY A 236 1.89 3.10 17.05
C GLY A 236 2.30 3.80 15.76
N ALA A 237 2.11 5.12 15.67
CA ALA A 237 2.48 5.92 14.50
C ALA A 237 4.00 5.86 14.23
N ILE A 238 4.84 5.90 15.26
CA ILE A 238 6.29 5.71 15.12
C ILE A 238 6.59 4.32 14.55
N LEU A 239 5.97 3.27 15.09
CA LEU A 239 6.17 1.89 14.64
C LEU A 239 5.70 1.66 13.20
N VAL A 240 4.64 2.37 12.76
CA VAL A 240 4.20 2.39 11.35
C VAL A 240 5.23 3.08 10.46
N GLY A 241 5.84 4.15 10.93
CA GLY A 241 6.85 4.90 10.18
C GLY A 241 8.13 4.10 9.89
N LEU A 242 8.50 3.15 10.75
CA LEU A 242 9.76 2.40 10.62
C LEU A 242 9.90 1.62 9.30
N PRO A 243 8.96 0.71 8.92
CA PRO A 243 9.11 -0.04 7.67
C PRO A 243 9.02 0.85 6.43
N ILE A 244 8.21 1.90 6.47
CA ILE A 244 8.07 2.86 5.37
C ILE A 244 9.38 3.63 5.18
N THR A 245 9.95 4.15 6.27
CA THR A 245 11.21 4.90 6.25
C THR A 245 12.37 4.00 5.81
N ALA A 246 12.45 2.78 6.34
CA ALA A 246 13.49 1.81 5.96
C ALA A 246 13.41 1.47 4.46
N LEU A 247 12.21 1.23 3.95
CA LEU A 247 12.00 0.96 2.52
C LEU A 247 12.36 2.18 1.67
N TYR A 248 11.93 3.38 2.06
CA TYR A 248 12.29 4.62 1.37
C TYR A 248 13.80 4.81 1.31
N MET A 249 14.51 4.68 2.44
CA MET A 249 15.96 4.84 2.51
C MET A 249 16.71 3.79 1.66
N ALA A 250 16.22 2.55 1.64
CA ALA A 250 16.83 1.48 0.85
C ALA A 250 16.69 1.73 -0.67
N PHE A 251 15.58 2.33 -1.10
CA PHE A 251 15.24 2.47 -2.52
C PHE A 251 15.20 3.92 -3.02
N GLN A 252 15.62 4.91 -2.22
CA GLN A 252 15.51 6.34 -2.56
C GLN A 252 16.14 6.69 -3.91
N LYS A 253 17.27 6.08 -4.28
CA LYS A 253 17.92 6.30 -5.58
C LYS A 253 16.98 5.97 -6.74
N TYR A 254 16.39 4.78 -6.71
CA TYR A 254 15.46 4.32 -7.75
C TYR A 254 14.14 5.10 -7.74
N LEU A 255 13.68 5.54 -6.56
CA LEU A 255 12.49 6.38 -6.46
C LEU A 255 12.68 7.72 -7.16
N ILE A 256 13.84 8.37 -6.97
CA ILE A 256 14.18 9.65 -7.63
C ILE A 256 14.27 9.43 -9.15
N GLU A 257 14.99 8.40 -9.60
CA GLU A 257 15.13 8.07 -11.02
C GLU A 257 13.77 7.75 -11.66
N GLY A 258 12.89 6.99 -10.97
CA GLY A 258 11.56 6.65 -11.44
C GLY A 258 10.63 7.86 -11.59
N ILE A 259 10.68 8.81 -10.66
CA ILE A 259 9.92 10.07 -10.72
C ILE A 259 10.41 10.93 -11.89
N MET A 260 11.72 11.07 -12.05
CA MET A 260 12.32 11.86 -13.12
C MET A 260 11.98 11.28 -14.50
N ALA A 261 11.99 9.96 -14.65
CA ALA A 261 11.62 9.30 -15.90
C ALA A 261 10.14 9.55 -16.28
N GLY A 262 9.26 9.77 -15.30
CA GLY A 262 7.87 10.17 -15.54
C GLY A 262 7.70 11.66 -15.87
N ALA A 263 8.63 12.51 -15.44
CA ALA A 263 8.56 13.97 -15.57
C ALA A 263 9.20 14.51 -16.87
N THR A 264 10.08 13.77 -17.52
CA THR A 264 10.74 14.19 -18.78
C THR A 264 9.82 14.10 -19.99
N LYS A 265 8.64 14.73 -19.91
CA LYS A 265 7.80 15.10 -21.04
C LYS A 265 7.79 16.63 -21.11
N GLY A 266 8.84 17.19 -21.65
CA GLY A 266 8.97 18.59 -22.00
C GLY A 266 9.97 18.70 -23.11
#